data_0c0c691e9860fed341524fb643d93158
#
_entry.id   0c0c691e9860fed341524fb643d93158
#
_cell.length_a   1.000
_cell.length_b   1.000
_cell.length_c   1.000
_cell.angle_alpha   90.00
_cell.angle_beta   90.00
_cell.angle_gamma   90.00
#
_symmetry.space_group_name_H-M   'P 1'
#
loop_
_entity.id
_entity.type
_entity.pdbx_description
1 polymer ?
#
loop_
_entity_poly.entity_id
_entity_poly.type
_entity_poly.pdbx_seq_one_letter_code
_entity_poly.pdbx_strand_id
1 'polypeptide(L)'
;MRKIYLILPLLFSLLVISCDDDAEIVQLTNEDPVLSVSNISPQRGYAGAEVTIEGTNFGAAKELVKVFFAGMEESAELLTCEDTKLVVKVPENATSGALTIEANKMKIVTSDQPFTVIPDPEMTEISSARVVGNAEVTITGENFGTVIEDVQLYCTIDGEEMPFIVTSCTDEEIKATAPETTVFGEFDLKLRIQGKAAKNTLKITLLEKPTITSVKSDNVLNESFAFAGDKVTISGTGFGTESNAVTVKFAGIDAAASIESCVNDKIVAIVPDGFTGGTVTVTKDGLSSTSTDELKILEDDTDISSYVLKNYKAPFTPKPFEDGQGGNNNSWAVPADWTVNEAVQNMFNKQDGQFCSKPVGGLNTDAQVLTMQAGWNND
;
A
#
# COMPACT_ATOMS: atom_id res chain seq x y z
N MET A 1 -12.46 -10.34 105.49
CA MET A 1 -12.42 -11.77 105.13
C MET A 1 -11.16 -11.98 104.26
N ARG A 2 -10.13 -12.59 104.88
CA ARG A 2 -8.81 -12.84 104.27
C ARG A 2 -8.93 -14.16 103.46
N LYS A 3 -8.63 -14.14 102.15
CA LYS A 3 -8.42 -15.35 101.36
C LYS A 3 -6.96 -15.71 101.38
N ILE A 4 -6.67 -16.87 101.90
CA ILE A 4 -5.33 -17.49 101.98
C ILE A 4 -5.18 -18.25 100.61
N TYR A 5 -4.12 -17.93 99.88
CA TYR A 5 -3.68 -18.71 98.74
C TYR A 5 -2.62 -19.71 99.21
N LEU A 6 -2.96 -20.99 99.07
CA LEU A 6 -2.06 -22.09 99.33
C LEU A 6 -1.13 -22.28 98.10
N ILE A 7 0.18 -22.05 98.31
CA ILE A 7 1.19 -22.33 97.28
C ILE A 7 1.69 -23.76 97.50
N LEU A 8 1.44 -24.62 96.52
CA LEU A 8 1.94 -25.99 96.54
C LEU A 8 3.28 -26.03 95.77
N PRO A 9 4.42 -26.38 96.33
CA PRO A 9 5.66 -26.52 95.58
C PRO A 9 5.67 -27.86 94.83
N LEU A 10 5.73 -27.79 93.48
CA LEU A 10 5.95 -28.93 92.67
C LEU A 10 7.42 -29.28 92.62
N LEU A 11 7.76 -30.39 93.26
CA LEU A 11 9.11 -30.94 93.26
C LEU A 11 9.41 -31.56 91.92
N PHE A 12 10.27 -30.93 91.16
CA PHE A 12 10.72 -31.46 89.85
C PHE A 12 11.99 -32.26 90.09
N SER A 13 11.92 -33.57 89.97
CA SER A 13 13.05 -34.46 90.05
C SER A 13 13.87 -34.41 88.81
N LEU A 14 15.10 -33.99 88.92
CA LEU A 14 16.11 -33.96 87.86
C LEU A 14 16.57 -35.42 87.58
N LEU A 15 16.14 -35.97 86.50
CA LEU A 15 16.74 -37.16 85.91
C LEU A 15 17.85 -36.68 84.95
N VAL A 16 19.10 -36.74 85.40
CA VAL A 16 20.26 -36.65 84.49
C VAL A 16 20.42 -37.97 83.79
N ILE A 17 20.04 -38.00 82.50
CA ILE A 17 20.46 -39.04 81.59
C ILE A 17 21.69 -38.48 80.86
N SER A 18 22.89 -38.95 81.25
CA SER A 18 24.10 -38.75 80.44
C SER A 18 23.98 -39.62 79.19
N CYS A 19 23.86 -39.05 78.03
CA CYS A 19 24.20 -39.65 76.75
C CYS A 19 25.20 -38.69 76.11
N ASP A 20 26.45 -39.15 76.04
CA ASP A 20 27.42 -38.62 75.10
C ASP A 20 26.89 -38.94 73.68
N ASP A 21 26.39 -37.98 73.01
CA ASP A 21 26.31 -37.89 71.55
C ASP A 21 26.43 -36.43 71.18
N ASP A 22 27.46 -36.11 70.45
CA ASP A 22 27.69 -34.86 69.78
C ASP A 22 26.48 -34.52 68.91
N ALA A 23 25.40 -34.05 69.54
CA ALA A 23 24.29 -33.42 68.79
C ALA A 23 24.80 -32.07 68.35
N GLU A 24 25.28 -32.04 67.11
CA GLU A 24 25.47 -30.83 66.36
C GLU A 24 24.15 -30.02 66.45
N ILE A 25 24.15 -28.98 67.25
CA ILE A 25 23.05 -28.04 67.29
C ILE A 25 23.07 -27.37 65.91
N VAL A 26 22.30 -27.91 64.97
CA VAL A 26 21.97 -27.19 63.75
C VAL A 26 21.19 -25.97 64.23
N GLN A 27 21.91 -24.87 64.36
CA GLN A 27 21.22 -23.56 64.40
C GLN A 27 20.50 -23.45 63.09
N LEU A 28 19.19 -23.69 63.12
CA LEU A 28 18.29 -23.22 62.10
C LEU A 28 18.39 -21.69 62.14
N THR A 29 19.35 -21.13 61.43
CA THR A 29 19.32 -19.70 61.09
C THR A 29 18.11 -19.56 60.19
N ASN A 30 16.97 -19.29 60.81
CA ASN A 30 15.76 -18.90 60.12
C ASN A 30 15.99 -17.47 59.62
N GLU A 31 16.96 -17.36 58.71
CA GLU A 31 17.05 -16.13 57.91
C GLU A 31 15.79 -16.08 57.05
N ASP A 32 14.92 -15.18 57.43
CA ASP A 32 13.73 -14.90 56.63
C ASP A 32 14.16 -14.66 55.18
N PRO A 33 13.58 -15.35 54.23
CA PRO A 33 13.98 -15.23 52.83
C PRO A 33 13.92 -13.76 52.39
N VAL A 34 15.05 -13.26 51.87
CA VAL A 34 15.21 -11.84 51.52
C VAL A 34 14.47 -11.62 50.19
N LEU A 35 13.51 -10.69 50.22
CA LEU A 35 12.86 -10.21 49.02
C LEU A 35 13.85 -9.38 48.20
N SER A 36 14.05 -9.70 46.92
CA SER A 36 14.94 -8.92 46.07
C SER A 36 14.41 -8.76 44.67
N VAL A 37 14.81 -7.69 43.99
CA VAL A 37 14.61 -7.45 42.55
C VAL A 37 15.98 -7.52 41.86
N SER A 38 16.12 -8.38 40.89
CA SER A 38 17.36 -8.56 40.12
C SER A 38 17.32 -7.91 38.76
N ASN A 39 16.16 -7.87 38.12
CA ASN A 39 16.00 -7.32 36.78
C ASN A 39 14.59 -6.79 36.53
N ILE A 40 14.49 -5.76 35.69
CA ILE A 40 13.23 -5.21 35.14
C ILE A 40 13.34 -5.18 33.62
N SER A 41 12.44 -5.82 32.94
CA SER A 41 12.47 -5.91 31.45
C SER A 41 11.06 -5.77 30.84
N PRO A 42 10.87 -4.88 29.85
CA PRO A 42 11.80 -3.80 29.47
C PRO A 42 11.98 -2.77 30.60
N GLN A 43 13.07 -1.99 30.55
CA GLN A 43 13.32 -0.91 31.52
C GLN A 43 12.59 0.40 31.19
N ARG A 44 11.87 0.43 30.07
CA ARG A 44 11.06 1.56 29.63
C ARG A 44 9.81 1.07 28.92
N GLY A 45 8.72 1.81 29.02
CA GLY A 45 7.47 1.45 28.36
C GLY A 45 6.39 2.51 28.53
N TYR A 46 5.36 2.42 27.72
CA TYR A 46 4.18 3.27 27.79
C TYR A 46 3.24 2.79 28.89
N ALA A 47 2.32 3.66 29.32
CA ALA A 47 1.19 3.25 30.13
C ALA A 47 0.40 2.12 29.44
N GLY A 48 0.06 1.07 30.19
CA GLY A 48 -0.57 -0.15 29.67
C GLY A 48 0.39 -1.23 29.19
N ALA A 49 1.68 -0.94 28.98
CA ALA A 49 2.67 -1.93 28.60
C ALA A 49 2.92 -2.97 29.71
N GLU A 50 3.30 -4.19 29.33
CA GLU A 50 3.67 -5.26 30.24
C GLU A 50 5.15 -5.14 30.64
N VAL A 51 5.43 -5.28 31.93
CA VAL A 51 6.78 -5.25 32.49
C VAL A 51 7.00 -6.53 33.30
N THR A 52 8.07 -7.24 33.00
CA THR A 52 8.55 -8.39 33.76
C THR A 52 9.55 -7.93 34.82
N ILE A 53 9.32 -8.33 36.05
CA ILE A 53 10.20 -8.11 37.19
C ILE A 53 10.73 -9.46 37.62
N GLU A 54 12.03 -9.65 37.61
CA GLU A 54 12.70 -10.86 38.09
C GLU A 54 13.33 -10.59 39.45
N GLY A 55 13.33 -11.60 40.30
CA GLY A 55 13.87 -11.48 41.65
C GLY A 55 13.75 -12.77 42.44
N THR A 56 13.65 -12.64 43.76
CA THR A 56 13.50 -13.80 44.66
C THR A 56 12.51 -13.52 45.77
N ASN A 57 11.80 -14.60 46.17
CA ASN A 57 10.91 -14.60 47.36
C ASN A 57 9.70 -13.67 47.22
N PHE A 58 9.20 -13.49 46.01
CA PHE A 58 7.94 -12.75 45.78
C PHE A 58 6.74 -13.51 46.34
N GLY A 59 6.80 -14.85 46.33
CA GLY A 59 5.66 -15.71 46.61
C GLY A 59 4.77 -15.93 45.40
N ALA A 60 3.87 -16.90 45.50
CA ALA A 60 2.96 -17.25 44.38
C ALA A 60 1.52 -16.80 44.60
N ALA A 61 1.22 -16.19 45.75
CA ALA A 61 -0.11 -15.72 46.11
C ALA A 61 -0.29 -14.27 45.62
N LYS A 62 -0.98 -14.09 44.53
CA LYS A 62 -1.18 -12.79 43.85
C LYS A 62 -1.78 -11.72 44.77
N GLU A 63 -2.67 -12.13 45.69
CA GLU A 63 -3.33 -11.23 46.65
C GLU A 63 -2.39 -10.69 47.73
N LEU A 64 -1.24 -11.30 47.91
CA LEU A 64 -0.24 -10.93 48.89
C LEU A 64 0.92 -10.13 48.33
N VAL A 65 0.93 -9.91 47.02
CA VAL A 65 1.99 -9.18 46.31
C VAL A 65 1.42 -7.93 45.68
N LYS A 66 2.08 -6.81 45.91
CA LYS A 66 1.73 -5.52 45.31
C LYS A 66 2.98 -4.91 44.70
N VAL A 67 2.79 -4.29 43.54
CA VAL A 67 3.85 -3.57 42.80
C VAL A 67 3.41 -2.13 42.60
N PHE A 68 4.24 -1.20 43.04
CA PHE A 68 3.98 0.24 42.94
C PHE A 68 5.00 0.86 42.00
N PHE A 69 4.50 1.56 41.00
CA PHE A 69 5.32 2.45 40.16
C PHE A 69 5.55 3.78 40.92
N ALA A 70 6.63 4.47 40.56
CA ALA A 70 6.92 5.76 41.17
C ALA A 70 5.73 6.73 40.96
N GLY A 71 5.42 7.50 41.99
CA GLY A 71 4.30 8.44 42.01
C GLY A 71 2.92 7.81 42.22
N MET A 72 2.83 6.48 42.37
CA MET A 72 1.54 5.79 42.56
C MET A 72 1.33 5.37 44.01
N GLU A 73 0.12 5.60 44.52
CA GLU A 73 -0.34 5.09 45.82
C GLU A 73 -1.06 3.74 45.67
N GLU A 74 -1.59 3.47 44.47
CA GLU A 74 -2.26 2.21 44.16
C GLU A 74 -1.29 1.23 43.46
N SER A 75 -1.45 -0.07 43.78
CA SER A 75 -0.63 -1.10 43.15
C SER A 75 -1.02 -1.29 41.66
N ALA A 76 -0.02 -1.52 40.82
CA ALA A 76 -0.21 -1.90 39.43
C ALA A 76 -1.00 -3.20 39.31
N GLU A 77 -1.65 -3.38 38.14
CA GLU A 77 -2.29 -4.64 37.79
C GLU A 77 -1.23 -5.73 37.62
N LEU A 78 -1.28 -6.75 38.48
CA LEU A 78 -0.38 -7.88 38.46
C LEU A 78 -0.99 -8.97 37.51
N LEU A 79 -0.34 -9.28 36.41
CA LEU A 79 -0.79 -10.30 35.44
C LEU A 79 -0.33 -11.69 35.85
N THR A 80 0.97 -11.83 36.18
CA THR A 80 1.59 -13.07 36.61
C THR A 80 2.29 -12.87 37.94
N CYS A 81 2.17 -13.86 38.83
CA CYS A 81 2.83 -13.89 40.13
C CYS A 81 3.44 -15.25 40.36
N GLU A 82 4.76 -15.30 40.35
CA GLU A 82 5.60 -16.47 40.69
C GLU A 82 6.65 -16.04 41.72
N ASP A 83 7.24 -16.99 42.40
CA ASP A 83 8.22 -16.68 43.45
C ASP A 83 9.45 -15.91 42.95
N THR A 84 9.79 -16.05 41.66
CA THR A 84 10.95 -15.41 41.02
C THR A 84 10.59 -14.45 39.89
N LYS A 85 9.30 -14.34 39.54
CA LYS A 85 8.85 -13.55 38.39
C LYS A 85 7.49 -12.92 38.61
N LEU A 86 7.41 -11.62 38.39
CA LEU A 86 6.14 -10.88 38.31
C LEU A 86 6.00 -10.28 36.94
N VAL A 87 4.76 -10.24 36.40
CA VAL A 87 4.42 -9.46 35.21
C VAL A 87 3.33 -8.50 35.60
N VAL A 88 3.56 -7.21 35.35
CA VAL A 88 2.65 -6.11 35.72
C VAL A 88 2.38 -5.20 34.53
N LYS A 89 1.23 -4.53 34.53
CA LYS A 89 0.96 -3.44 33.60
C LYS A 89 1.39 -2.11 34.17
N VAL A 90 2.03 -1.27 33.37
CA VAL A 90 2.35 0.11 33.69
C VAL A 90 1.05 0.90 33.88
N PRO A 91 0.80 1.53 35.05
CA PRO A 91 -0.39 2.34 35.28
C PRO A 91 -0.42 3.61 34.40
N GLU A 92 -1.62 4.10 34.07
CA GLU A 92 -1.81 5.28 33.21
C GLU A 92 -1.15 6.57 33.77
N ASN A 93 -1.07 6.71 35.08
CA ASN A 93 -0.51 7.91 35.72
C ASN A 93 0.85 7.64 36.37
N ALA A 94 1.51 6.54 36.05
CA ALA A 94 2.83 6.23 36.59
C ALA A 94 3.86 7.28 36.13
N THR A 95 4.83 7.55 37.00
CA THR A 95 5.98 8.39 36.64
C THR A 95 7.24 7.53 36.60
N SER A 96 8.27 8.02 35.90
CA SER A 96 9.57 7.35 35.86
C SER A 96 10.20 7.30 37.23
N GLY A 97 10.74 6.15 37.60
CA GLY A 97 11.40 5.96 38.89
C GLY A 97 11.54 4.50 39.29
N ALA A 98 12.02 4.25 40.48
CA ALA A 98 12.16 2.91 41.02
C ALA A 98 10.78 2.27 41.30
N LEU A 99 10.69 0.95 41.10
CA LEU A 99 9.51 0.18 41.48
C LEU A 99 9.63 -0.27 42.93
N THR A 100 8.53 -0.28 43.66
CA THR A 100 8.46 -0.81 45.02
C THR A 100 7.58 -2.05 45.01
N ILE A 101 8.09 -3.16 45.51
CA ILE A 101 7.40 -4.43 45.66
C ILE A 101 7.14 -4.72 47.13
N GLU A 102 5.88 -4.94 47.46
CA GLU A 102 5.44 -5.39 48.78
C GLU A 102 5.00 -6.84 48.68
N ALA A 103 5.60 -7.72 49.45
CA ALA A 103 5.22 -9.13 49.51
C ALA A 103 4.86 -9.52 50.94
N ASN A 104 3.82 -10.36 51.09
CA ASN A 104 3.33 -10.84 52.39
C ASN A 104 3.04 -9.74 53.43
N LYS A 105 2.63 -8.53 52.98
CA LYS A 105 2.23 -7.35 53.80
C LYS A 105 3.32 -6.73 54.67
N MET A 106 4.53 -7.30 54.71
CA MET A 106 5.59 -6.82 55.63
C MET A 106 6.97 -6.74 54.99
N LYS A 107 7.17 -7.35 53.82
CA LYS A 107 8.46 -7.31 53.13
C LYS A 107 8.35 -6.33 51.95
N ILE A 108 9.17 -5.30 51.99
CA ILE A 108 9.20 -4.27 50.96
C ILE A 108 10.61 -4.20 50.39
N VAL A 109 10.70 -4.17 49.03
CA VAL A 109 11.93 -3.92 48.31
C VAL A 109 11.71 -2.86 47.29
N THR A 110 12.69 -1.97 47.11
CA THR A 110 12.71 -0.99 46.03
C THR A 110 13.75 -1.44 45.01
N SER A 111 13.42 -1.38 43.72
CA SER A 111 14.35 -1.76 42.66
C SER A 111 15.54 -0.78 42.60
N ASP A 112 16.73 -1.31 42.43
CA ASP A 112 17.92 -0.50 42.14
C ASP A 112 17.90 0.11 40.71
N GLN A 113 17.16 -0.52 39.81
CA GLN A 113 16.99 -0.06 38.45
C GLN A 113 15.68 0.74 38.31
N PRO A 114 15.73 1.99 37.86
CA PRO A 114 14.52 2.76 37.63
C PRO A 114 13.81 2.25 36.36
N PHE A 115 12.50 2.30 36.36
CA PHE A 115 11.68 2.13 35.18
C PHE A 115 11.40 3.51 34.55
N THR A 116 11.54 3.64 33.21
CA THR A 116 11.24 4.88 32.52
C THR A 116 9.86 4.78 31.86
N VAL A 117 8.92 5.58 32.35
CA VAL A 117 7.61 5.74 31.68
C VAL A 117 7.80 6.64 30.48
N ILE A 118 7.45 6.13 29.30
CA ILE A 118 7.52 6.88 28.05
C ILE A 118 6.20 7.65 27.88
N PRO A 119 6.23 8.94 27.56
CA PRO A 119 5.02 9.67 27.17
C PRO A 119 4.37 9.03 25.94
N ASP A 120 3.05 9.25 25.77
CA ASP A 120 2.33 8.72 24.62
C ASP A 120 3.00 9.11 23.30
N PRO A 121 3.08 8.20 22.32
CA PRO A 121 3.68 8.51 21.02
C PRO A 121 2.86 9.60 20.30
N GLU A 122 3.56 10.45 19.57
CA GLU A 122 2.96 11.54 18.80
C GLU A 122 3.61 11.63 17.42
N MET A 123 2.80 11.62 16.35
CA MET A 123 3.25 11.81 14.99
C MET A 123 3.18 13.30 14.63
N THR A 124 4.26 13.87 14.12
CA THR A 124 4.30 15.30 13.73
C THR A 124 4.15 15.50 12.23
N GLU A 125 4.80 14.68 11.42
CA GLU A 125 4.84 14.86 9.97
C GLU A 125 4.98 13.51 9.25
N ILE A 126 4.52 13.48 7.99
CA ILE A 126 4.76 12.41 7.04
C ILE A 126 5.50 12.97 5.81
N SER A 127 6.54 12.28 5.35
CA SER A 127 7.39 12.72 4.23
C SER A 127 6.62 12.93 2.93
N SER A 128 5.57 12.13 2.69
CA SER A 128 4.64 12.29 1.59
C SER A 128 3.26 11.82 2.01
N ALA A 129 2.29 12.74 1.98
CA ALA A 129 0.90 12.42 2.29
C ALA A 129 0.16 11.75 1.11
N ARG A 130 0.78 11.63 -0.07
CA ARG A 130 0.19 11.04 -1.28
C ARG A 130 1.15 9.98 -1.83
N VAL A 131 0.76 8.72 -1.75
CA VAL A 131 1.65 7.58 -2.08
C VAL A 131 0.92 6.50 -2.86
N VAL A 132 1.67 5.74 -3.62
CA VAL A 132 1.22 4.47 -4.23
C VAL A 132 1.57 3.30 -3.32
N GLY A 133 0.97 2.15 -3.55
CA GLY A 133 1.38 0.91 -2.91
C GLY A 133 2.87 0.65 -3.09
N ASN A 134 3.51 0.06 -2.08
CA ASN A 134 4.94 -0.20 -2.00
C ASN A 134 5.85 1.05 -1.97
N ALA A 135 5.31 2.26 -1.89
CA ALA A 135 6.13 3.44 -1.68
C ALA A 135 6.62 3.54 -0.22
N GLU A 136 7.86 3.97 -0.05
CA GLU A 136 8.42 4.26 1.27
C GLU A 136 7.86 5.59 1.80
N VAL A 137 7.46 5.59 3.06
CA VAL A 137 7.07 6.78 3.82
C VAL A 137 7.92 6.89 5.08
N THR A 138 8.21 8.11 5.47
CA THR A 138 8.89 8.42 6.73
C THR A 138 7.93 9.23 7.60
N ILE A 139 7.69 8.75 8.82
CA ILE A 139 6.90 9.44 9.84
C ILE A 139 7.88 10.01 10.84
N THR A 140 7.82 11.30 11.09
CA THR A 140 8.56 11.94 12.17
C THR A 140 7.65 12.22 13.36
N GLY A 141 8.23 12.22 14.57
CA GLY A 141 7.47 12.43 15.79
C GLY A 141 8.31 12.24 17.03
N GLU A 142 7.67 11.78 18.10
CA GLU A 142 8.30 11.59 19.41
C GLU A 142 7.80 10.32 20.09
N ASN A 143 8.67 9.73 20.90
CA ASN A 143 8.37 8.59 21.78
C ASN A 143 7.99 7.31 21.05
N PHE A 144 8.57 7.04 19.87
CA PHE A 144 8.30 5.83 19.10
C PHE A 144 9.05 4.61 19.63
N GLY A 145 10.11 4.81 20.41
CA GLY A 145 11.00 3.72 20.82
C GLY A 145 11.96 3.32 19.70
N THR A 146 12.57 2.15 19.84
CA THR A 146 13.62 1.67 18.91
C THR A 146 13.42 0.23 18.45
N VAL A 147 12.31 -0.39 18.83
CA VAL A 147 11.99 -1.80 18.56
C VAL A 147 10.93 -1.86 17.47
N ILE A 148 11.28 -2.38 16.31
CA ILE A 148 10.39 -2.41 15.12
C ILE A 148 9.14 -3.26 15.40
N GLU A 149 9.30 -4.37 16.10
CA GLU A 149 8.22 -5.31 16.42
C GLU A 149 7.13 -4.69 17.31
N ASP A 150 7.46 -3.64 18.04
CA ASP A 150 6.52 -2.90 18.88
C ASP A 150 5.64 -1.91 18.09
N VAL A 151 6.03 -1.60 16.84
CA VAL A 151 5.41 -0.56 16.01
C VAL A 151 4.31 -1.15 15.12
N GLN A 152 3.12 -0.60 15.21
CA GLN A 152 1.99 -0.88 14.32
C GLN A 152 1.55 0.43 13.66
N LEU A 153 1.96 0.63 12.41
CA LEU A 153 1.53 1.74 11.57
C LEU A 153 0.48 1.21 10.57
N TYR A 154 -0.71 1.81 10.52
CA TYR A 154 -1.81 1.30 9.72
C TYR A 154 -2.81 2.39 9.35
N CYS A 155 -3.61 2.16 8.31
CA CYS A 155 -4.84 2.87 8.04
C CYS A 155 -6.03 1.90 8.13
N THR A 156 -7.25 2.43 8.26
CA THR A 156 -8.47 1.62 8.28
C THR A 156 -9.21 1.79 6.96
N ILE A 157 -9.42 0.69 6.24
CA ILE A 157 -10.12 0.64 4.95
C ILE A 157 -11.29 -0.33 5.11
N ASP A 158 -12.51 0.13 4.86
CA ASP A 158 -13.76 -0.67 4.97
C ASP A 158 -13.91 -1.38 6.34
N GLY A 159 -13.34 -0.79 7.40
CA GLY A 159 -13.40 -1.32 8.76
C GLY A 159 -12.25 -2.27 9.13
N GLU A 160 -11.41 -2.64 8.18
CA GLU A 160 -10.25 -3.50 8.38
C GLU A 160 -8.96 -2.68 8.52
N GLU A 161 -8.06 -3.13 9.40
CA GLU A 161 -6.73 -2.51 9.53
C GLU A 161 -5.83 -2.95 8.38
N MET A 162 -5.33 -1.99 7.63
CA MET A 162 -4.37 -2.17 6.55
C MET A 162 -2.98 -1.75 7.04
N PRO A 163 -2.10 -2.69 7.39
CA PRO A 163 -0.80 -2.38 7.98
C PRO A 163 0.19 -1.87 6.94
N PHE A 164 1.03 -0.93 7.37
CA PHE A 164 2.28 -0.55 6.69
C PHE A 164 3.39 -1.48 7.17
N ILE A 165 4.33 -1.82 6.29
CA ILE A 165 5.49 -2.64 6.66
C ILE A 165 6.57 -1.71 7.21
N VAL A 166 6.77 -1.74 8.53
CA VAL A 166 7.81 -0.93 9.18
C VAL A 166 9.18 -1.52 8.87
N THR A 167 10.09 -0.70 8.37
CA THR A 167 11.46 -1.08 7.97
C THR A 167 12.52 -0.57 8.92
N SER A 168 12.27 0.54 9.61
CA SER A 168 13.13 1.04 10.68
C SER A 168 12.35 1.88 11.68
N CYS A 169 12.84 1.93 12.92
CA CYS A 169 12.27 2.72 14.00
C CYS A 169 13.37 3.31 14.85
N THR A 170 13.29 4.61 15.11
CA THR A 170 14.00 5.33 16.17
C THR A 170 12.98 6.04 17.03
N ASP A 171 13.40 6.66 18.13
CA ASP A 171 12.50 7.38 19.02
C ASP A 171 11.76 8.56 18.36
N GLU A 172 12.30 9.07 17.23
CA GLU A 172 11.82 10.25 16.50
C GLU A 172 11.41 9.98 15.04
N GLU A 173 11.72 8.79 14.49
CA GLU A 173 11.48 8.47 13.09
C GLU A 173 11.05 7.01 12.89
N ILE A 174 10.00 6.80 12.11
CA ILE A 174 9.57 5.50 11.60
C ILE A 174 9.64 5.54 10.08
N LYS A 175 10.33 4.56 9.47
CA LYS A 175 10.25 4.29 8.02
C LYS A 175 9.39 3.07 7.78
N ALA A 176 8.50 3.19 6.82
CA ALA A 176 7.58 2.11 6.47
C ALA A 176 7.25 2.12 4.98
N THR A 177 6.79 0.97 4.49
CA THR A 177 6.31 0.80 3.13
C THR A 177 4.79 0.77 3.14
N ALA A 178 4.17 1.57 2.28
CA ALA A 178 2.72 1.61 2.12
C ALA A 178 2.18 0.28 1.60
N PRO A 179 1.00 -0.17 2.06
CA PRO A 179 0.41 -1.42 1.62
C PRO A 179 -0.03 -1.37 0.15
N GLU A 180 0.01 -2.52 -0.52
CA GLU A 180 -0.73 -2.70 -1.77
C GLU A 180 -2.23 -2.81 -1.48
N THR A 181 -3.02 -2.07 -2.21
CA THR A 181 -4.47 -2.05 -2.06
C THR A 181 -5.18 -1.79 -3.38
N THR A 182 -6.42 -2.22 -3.46
CA THR A 182 -7.35 -1.89 -4.55
C THR A 182 -8.34 -0.80 -4.15
N VAL A 183 -8.26 -0.30 -2.92
CA VAL A 183 -9.09 0.79 -2.40
C VAL A 183 -8.21 2.02 -2.23
N PHE A 184 -8.55 3.07 -2.95
CA PHE A 184 -7.77 4.30 -3.04
C PHE A 184 -8.54 5.49 -2.46
N GLY A 185 -7.83 6.50 -2.00
CA GLY A 185 -8.43 7.68 -1.39
C GLY A 185 -7.66 8.17 -0.16
N GLU A 186 -8.27 9.09 0.57
CA GLU A 186 -7.71 9.66 1.79
C GLU A 186 -8.15 8.87 3.02
N PHE A 187 -7.18 8.51 3.86
CA PHE A 187 -7.38 7.75 5.09
C PHE A 187 -6.66 8.40 6.26
N ASP A 188 -7.10 8.05 7.48
CA ASP A 188 -6.37 8.36 8.71
C ASP A 188 -5.24 7.34 8.90
N LEU A 189 -3.99 7.83 8.90
CA LEU A 189 -2.83 7.04 9.28
C LEU A 189 -2.74 7.01 10.80
N LYS A 190 -2.72 5.84 11.38
CA LYS A 190 -2.75 5.56 12.80
C LYS A 190 -1.49 4.83 13.23
N LEU A 191 -1.06 5.09 14.45
CA LEU A 191 0.12 4.48 15.05
C LEU A 191 -0.23 3.88 16.41
N ARG A 192 0.28 2.69 16.69
CA ARG A 192 0.37 2.09 18.03
C ARG A 192 1.81 1.65 18.29
N ILE A 193 2.28 1.90 19.49
CA ILE A 193 3.58 1.40 19.97
C ILE A 193 3.33 0.58 21.22
N GLN A 194 3.74 -0.69 21.23
CA GLN A 194 3.45 -1.63 22.34
C GLN A 194 1.95 -1.65 22.70
N GLY A 195 1.08 -1.53 21.71
CA GLY A 195 -0.38 -1.44 21.89
C GLY A 195 -0.92 -0.07 22.32
N LYS A 196 -0.07 0.90 22.70
CA LYS A 196 -0.46 2.27 23.04
C LYS A 196 -0.69 3.08 21.77
N ALA A 197 -1.90 3.61 21.59
CA ALA A 197 -2.22 4.47 20.45
C ALA A 197 -1.51 5.84 20.58
N ALA A 198 -1.06 6.37 19.43
CA ALA A 198 -0.57 7.74 19.37
C ALA A 198 -1.66 8.75 19.73
N LYS A 199 -1.25 9.93 20.23
CA LYS A 199 -2.17 11.03 20.60
C LYS A 199 -2.97 11.57 19.42
N ASN A 200 -2.45 11.42 18.21
CA ASN A 200 -3.01 12.00 16.99
C ASN A 200 -2.98 11.01 15.82
N THR A 201 -3.58 11.42 14.72
CA THR A 201 -3.53 10.74 13.42
C THR A 201 -3.01 11.71 12.37
N LEU A 202 -2.36 11.21 11.32
CA LEU A 202 -2.02 11.97 10.13
C LEU A 202 -2.93 11.56 8.97
N LYS A 203 -3.03 12.40 7.95
CA LYS A 203 -3.75 12.06 6.72
C LYS A 203 -2.80 11.47 5.69
N ILE A 204 -3.24 10.41 5.02
CA ILE A 204 -2.53 9.81 3.90
C ILE A 204 -3.50 9.52 2.76
N THR A 205 -3.09 9.80 1.53
CA THR A 205 -3.86 9.46 0.33
C THR A 205 -3.15 8.32 -0.39
N LEU A 206 -3.81 7.17 -0.48
CA LEU A 206 -3.37 6.04 -1.29
C LEU A 206 -3.81 6.27 -2.74
N LEU A 207 -2.85 6.34 -3.66
CA LEU A 207 -3.07 6.65 -5.05
C LEU A 207 -3.12 5.39 -5.89
N GLU A 208 -4.07 5.36 -6.82
CA GLU A 208 -4.08 4.37 -7.89
C GLU A 208 -3.16 4.83 -9.02
N LYS A 209 -2.11 4.04 -9.31
CA LYS A 209 -1.26 4.30 -10.46
C LYS A 209 -2.02 3.91 -11.73
N PRO A 210 -2.13 4.80 -12.73
CA PRO A 210 -2.75 4.44 -13.99
C PRO A 210 -1.96 3.30 -14.67
N THR A 211 -2.67 2.38 -15.33
CA THR A 211 -2.07 1.33 -16.17
C THR A 211 -2.72 1.37 -17.55
N ILE A 212 -1.95 1.08 -18.59
CA ILE A 212 -2.45 0.98 -19.95
C ILE A 212 -2.33 -0.47 -20.37
N THR A 213 -3.44 -1.07 -20.81
CA THR A 213 -3.50 -2.45 -21.33
C THR A 213 -3.55 -2.51 -22.84
N SER A 214 -4.14 -1.50 -23.49
CA SER A 214 -4.14 -1.40 -24.95
C SER A 214 -4.40 0.02 -25.42
N VAL A 215 -3.92 0.31 -26.64
CA VAL A 215 -4.16 1.57 -27.34
C VAL A 215 -4.62 1.25 -28.74
N LYS A 216 -5.81 1.75 -29.12
CA LYS A 216 -6.43 1.46 -30.41
C LYS A 216 -7.00 2.72 -31.03
N SER A 217 -6.68 2.94 -32.30
CA SER A 217 -7.26 4.02 -33.09
C SER A 217 -8.60 3.58 -33.71
N ASP A 218 -9.48 4.53 -33.94
CA ASP A 218 -10.69 4.34 -34.76
C ASP A 218 -10.41 4.41 -36.27
N ASN A 219 -9.12 4.41 -36.63
CA ASN A 219 -8.72 4.49 -38.02
C ASN A 219 -9.29 3.33 -38.86
N VAL A 220 -9.86 3.68 -40.00
CA VAL A 220 -10.58 2.73 -40.89
C VAL A 220 -9.68 1.64 -41.49
N LEU A 221 -8.38 1.89 -41.61
CA LEU A 221 -7.44 0.95 -42.17
C LEU A 221 -7.07 -0.13 -41.17
N ASN A 222 -6.70 0.28 -39.99
CA ASN A 222 -6.34 -0.61 -38.88
C ASN A 222 -6.29 0.17 -37.57
N GLU A 223 -6.69 -0.46 -36.48
CA GLU A 223 -6.65 0.10 -35.14
C GLU A 223 -5.24 0.45 -34.62
N SER A 224 -4.19 0.01 -35.27
CA SER A 224 -2.80 0.34 -34.97
C SER A 224 -2.25 1.53 -35.75
N PHE A 225 -3.00 2.06 -36.70
CA PHE A 225 -2.64 3.31 -37.41
C PHE A 225 -3.39 4.49 -36.80
N ALA A 226 -2.74 5.63 -36.74
CA ALA A 226 -3.35 6.85 -36.21
C ALA A 226 -2.82 8.08 -36.97
N PHE A 227 -3.75 8.94 -37.38
CA PHE A 227 -3.43 10.23 -37.99
C PHE A 227 -3.95 11.36 -37.12
N ALA A 228 -3.41 12.55 -37.30
CA ALA A 228 -3.92 13.74 -36.63
C ALA A 228 -5.44 13.86 -36.79
N GLY A 229 -6.15 14.02 -35.66
CA GLY A 229 -7.61 14.10 -35.64
C GLY A 229 -8.34 12.77 -35.42
N ASP A 230 -7.68 11.62 -35.57
CA ASP A 230 -8.27 10.32 -35.24
C ASP A 230 -8.55 10.24 -33.74
N LYS A 231 -9.54 9.42 -33.37
CA LYS A 231 -9.81 9.09 -31.99
C LYS A 231 -9.05 7.84 -31.60
N VAL A 232 -8.40 7.91 -30.46
CA VAL A 232 -7.68 6.79 -29.87
C VAL A 232 -8.36 6.37 -28.59
N THR A 233 -8.75 5.11 -28.51
CA THR A 233 -9.23 4.47 -27.28
C THR A 233 -8.04 3.89 -26.53
N ILE A 234 -7.84 4.35 -25.32
CA ILE A 234 -6.83 3.86 -24.37
C ILE A 234 -7.59 3.07 -23.31
N SER A 235 -7.33 1.77 -23.21
CA SER A 235 -7.92 0.90 -22.21
C SER A 235 -6.91 0.62 -21.12
N GLY A 236 -7.40 0.49 -19.85
CA GLY A 236 -6.50 0.30 -18.72
C GLY A 236 -7.23 0.32 -17.39
N THR A 237 -6.58 0.82 -16.35
CA THR A 237 -7.18 1.06 -15.03
C THR A 237 -6.61 2.32 -14.40
N GLY A 238 -7.28 2.84 -13.39
CA GLY A 238 -6.77 3.95 -12.58
C GLY A 238 -6.83 5.32 -13.26
N PHE A 239 -7.60 5.45 -14.33
CA PHE A 239 -7.72 6.74 -15.03
C PHE A 239 -8.62 7.74 -14.28
N GLY A 240 -9.54 7.24 -13.44
CA GLY A 240 -10.55 8.08 -12.79
C GLY A 240 -11.67 8.47 -13.75
N THR A 241 -12.51 9.42 -13.32
CA THR A 241 -13.70 9.85 -14.09
C THR A 241 -13.64 11.29 -14.55
N GLU A 242 -12.62 12.03 -14.12
CA GLU A 242 -12.47 13.46 -14.39
C GLU A 242 -11.40 13.67 -15.48
N SER A 243 -11.82 14.03 -16.67
CA SER A 243 -10.91 14.24 -17.81
C SER A 243 -9.89 15.37 -17.58
N ASN A 244 -10.18 16.34 -16.73
CA ASN A 244 -9.28 17.43 -16.36
C ASN A 244 -8.22 17.04 -15.33
N ALA A 245 -8.39 15.89 -14.67
CA ALA A 245 -7.42 15.33 -13.72
C ALA A 245 -6.39 14.40 -14.39
N VAL A 246 -6.57 14.13 -15.69
CA VAL A 246 -5.74 13.21 -16.46
C VAL A 246 -5.07 13.96 -17.62
N THR A 247 -3.84 13.62 -17.90
CA THR A 247 -3.11 14.12 -19.08
C THR A 247 -2.75 12.95 -19.97
N VAL A 248 -3.06 13.07 -21.27
CA VAL A 248 -2.64 12.12 -22.31
C VAL A 248 -1.62 12.79 -23.19
N LYS A 249 -0.47 12.14 -23.42
CA LYS A 249 0.57 12.59 -24.34
C LYS A 249 0.89 11.51 -25.35
N PHE A 250 1.07 11.92 -26.61
CA PHE A 250 1.56 11.07 -27.67
C PHE A 250 3.07 11.25 -27.84
N ALA A 251 3.75 10.17 -28.21
CA ALA A 251 5.20 10.20 -28.39
C ALA A 251 5.63 11.34 -29.35
N GLY A 252 6.69 12.05 -28.98
CA GLY A 252 7.20 13.18 -29.76
C GLY A 252 6.40 14.48 -29.66
N ILE A 253 5.28 14.50 -28.92
CA ILE A 253 4.42 15.68 -28.74
C ILE A 253 4.43 16.11 -27.26
N ASP A 254 4.94 17.31 -26.98
CA ASP A 254 4.97 17.85 -25.61
C ASP A 254 3.61 18.29 -25.10
N ALA A 255 2.73 18.75 -26.00
CA ALA A 255 1.39 19.19 -25.64
C ALA A 255 0.50 18.02 -25.22
N ALA A 256 -0.39 18.27 -24.26
CA ALA A 256 -1.42 17.31 -23.88
C ALA A 256 -2.45 17.17 -25.01
N ALA A 257 -2.86 15.93 -25.26
CA ALA A 257 -3.92 15.65 -26.21
C ALA A 257 -5.30 16.08 -25.67
N SER A 258 -6.23 16.39 -26.55
CA SER A 258 -7.62 16.61 -26.19
C SER A 258 -8.27 15.29 -25.79
N ILE A 259 -8.93 15.24 -24.65
CA ILE A 259 -9.66 14.08 -24.14
C ILE A 259 -11.15 14.30 -24.40
N GLU A 260 -11.75 13.41 -25.16
CA GLU A 260 -13.20 13.45 -25.46
C GLU A 260 -14.02 12.82 -24.31
N SER A 261 -13.51 11.72 -23.75
CA SER A 261 -14.14 11.05 -22.61
C SER A 261 -13.10 10.34 -21.74
N CYS A 262 -13.41 10.28 -20.43
CA CYS A 262 -12.59 9.59 -19.45
C CYS A 262 -13.50 8.86 -18.46
N VAL A 263 -13.27 7.57 -18.31
CA VAL A 263 -13.79 6.72 -17.24
C VAL A 263 -12.63 5.89 -16.68
N ASN A 264 -12.81 5.25 -15.55
CA ASN A 264 -11.70 4.63 -14.81
C ASN A 264 -10.88 3.59 -15.59
N ASP A 265 -11.49 2.93 -16.57
CA ASP A 265 -10.91 1.88 -17.40
C ASP A 265 -10.70 2.25 -18.86
N LYS A 266 -11.12 3.47 -19.25
CA LYS A 266 -11.11 3.88 -20.67
C LYS A 266 -10.98 5.38 -20.83
N ILE A 267 -10.06 5.81 -21.70
CA ILE A 267 -9.94 7.18 -22.19
C ILE A 267 -10.13 7.17 -23.71
N VAL A 268 -10.84 8.16 -24.23
CA VAL A 268 -10.87 8.48 -25.66
C VAL A 268 -10.18 9.84 -25.84
N ALA A 269 -9.08 9.84 -26.58
CA ALA A 269 -8.26 11.01 -26.86
C ALA A 269 -8.14 11.25 -28.35
N ILE A 270 -7.92 12.50 -28.75
CA ILE A 270 -7.71 12.91 -30.14
C ILE A 270 -6.21 12.96 -30.40
N VAL A 271 -5.80 12.33 -31.50
CA VAL A 271 -4.40 12.37 -31.96
C VAL A 271 -4.02 13.81 -32.33
N PRO A 272 -2.97 14.37 -31.72
CA PRO A 272 -2.59 15.75 -32.01
C PRO A 272 -1.88 15.90 -33.37
N ASP A 273 -1.88 17.13 -33.87
CA ASP A 273 -1.12 17.49 -35.06
C ASP A 273 0.38 17.24 -34.84
N GLY A 274 1.05 16.76 -35.89
CA GLY A 274 2.49 16.49 -35.85
C GLY A 274 2.86 15.14 -35.24
N PHE A 275 1.89 14.29 -34.91
CA PHE A 275 2.17 12.91 -34.47
C PHE A 275 2.83 12.11 -35.60
N THR A 276 3.95 11.45 -35.28
CA THR A 276 4.77 10.68 -36.20
C THR A 276 4.85 9.19 -35.86
N GLY A 277 3.93 8.71 -35.04
CA GLY A 277 3.95 7.33 -34.55
C GLY A 277 4.59 7.21 -33.16
N GLY A 278 4.29 6.10 -32.48
CA GLY A 278 4.88 5.78 -31.18
C GLY A 278 3.85 5.49 -30.10
N THR A 279 4.32 5.54 -28.86
CA THR A 279 3.56 5.19 -27.67
C THR A 279 2.66 6.33 -27.16
N VAL A 280 1.72 5.98 -26.29
CA VAL A 280 0.85 6.92 -25.60
C VAL A 280 1.15 6.85 -24.10
N THR A 281 1.25 8.01 -23.45
CA THR A 281 1.47 8.13 -22.01
C THR A 281 0.25 8.77 -21.36
N VAL A 282 -0.27 8.14 -20.32
CA VAL A 282 -1.31 8.66 -19.44
C VAL A 282 -0.69 9.05 -18.12
N THR A 283 -0.97 10.26 -17.65
CA THR A 283 -0.52 10.77 -16.34
C THR A 283 -1.71 11.21 -15.52
N LYS A 284 -1.78 10.71 -14.28
CA LYS A 284 -2.77 11.11 -13.27
C LYS A 284 -2.09 11.25 -11.92
N ASP A 285 -2.42 12.27 -11.15
CA ASP A 285 -1.83 12.52 -9.83
C ASP A 285 -0.28 12.55 -9.81
N GLY A 286 0.35 12.92 -10.94
CA GLY A 286 1.81 12.90 -11.11
C GLY A 286 2.39 11.53 -11.43
N LEU A 287 1.56 10.49 -11.51
CA LEU A 287 1.96 9.11 -11.84
C LEU A 287 1.69 8.85 -13.30
N SER A 288 2.66 8.28 -14.01
CA SER A 288 2.58 8.03 -15.44
C SER A 288 2.62 6.54 -15.76
N SER A 289 1.89 6.17 -16.81
CA SER A 289 1.98 4.89 -17.50
C SER A 289 2.11 5.12 -18.97
N THR A 290 3.00 4.38 -19.63
CA THR A 290 3.22 4.44 -21.08
C THR A 290 2.79 3.12 -21.68
N SER A 291 2.12 3.17 -22.85
CA SER A 291 1.67 1.98 -23.55
C SER A 291 2.84 1.13 -24.04
N THR A 292 2.63 -0.18 -24.06
CA THR A 292 3.51 -1.12 -24.79
C THR A 292 3.16 -1.15 -26.27
N ASP A 293 1.89 -0.86 -26.60
CA ASP A 293 1.43 -0.77 -27.97
C ASP A 293 1.89 0.57 -28.57
N GLU A 294 2.36 0.51 -29.81
CA GLU A 294 2.72 1.67 -30.60
C GLU A 294 1.69 1.90 -31.68
N LEU A 295 1.25 3.15 -31.79
CA LEU A 295 0.48 3.61 -32.94
C LEU A 295 1.44 3.96 -34.09
N LYS A 296 1.08 3.59 -35.29
CA LYS A 296 1.89 3.81 -36.49
C LYS A 296 1.26 4.88 -37.35
N ILE A 297 2.08 5.57 -38.09
CA ILE A 297 1.64 6.36 -39.27
C ILE A 297 1.87 5.54 -40.54
N LEU A 298 1.14 5.87 -41.59
CA LEU A 298 1.46 5.35 -42.91
C LEU A 298 2.59 6.19 -43.49
N GLU A 299 3.64 5.52 -43.91
CA GLU A 299 4.67 6.10 -44.76
C GLU A 299 4.31 5.93 -46.21
N ASP A 300 4.86 6.75 -47.10
CA ASP A 300 4.50 6.74 -48.55
C ASP A 300 4.72 5.40 -49.23
N ASP A 301 5.62 4.56 -48.70
CA ASP A 301 5.93 3.22 -49.23
C ASP A 301 5.27 2.08 -48.40
N THR A 302 4.41 2.39 -47.44
CA THR A 302 3.75 1.36 -46.63
C THR A 302 2.81 0.52 -47.48
N ASP A 303 3.06 -0.80 -47.56
CA ASP A 303 2.16 -1.74 -48.20
C ASP A 303 0.91 -1.96 -47.30
N ILE A 304 -0.20 -1.31 -47.69
CA ILE A 304 -1.48 -1.41 -47.00
C ILE A 304 -2.37 -2.54 -47.52
N SER A 305 -1.94 -3.29 -48.53
CA SER A 305 -2.76 -4.31 -49.21
C SER A 305 -3.29 -5.37 -48.23
N SER A 306 -2.46 -5.82 -47.26
CA SER A 306 -2.89 -6.78 -46.25
C SER A 306 -3.94 -6.23 -45.29
N TYR A 307 -3.92 -4.93 -44.98
CA TYR A 307 -4.89 -4.27 -44.12
C TYR A 307 -6.20 -4.00 -44.84
N VAL A 308 -6.13 -3.55 -46.05
CA VAL A 308 -7.32 -3.31 -46.91
C VAL A 308 -8.07 -4.60 -47.14
N LEU A 309 -7.38 -5.67 -47.53
CA LEU A 309 -8.00 -6.98 -47.81
C LEU A 309 -8.60 -7.63 -46.56
N LYS A 310 -8.00 -7.43 -45.39
CA LYS A 310 -8.49 -8.00 -44.12
C LYS A 310 -9.84 -7.41 -43.72
N ASN A 311 -10.08 -6.16 -44.01
CA ASN A 311 -11.27 -5.41 -43.58
C ASN A 311 -12.40 -5.41 -44.63
N TYR A 312 -12.11 -5.72 -45.86
CA TYR A 312 -13.12 -5.86 -46.90
C TYR A 312 -13.57 -7.32 -47.04
N LYS A 313 -14.67 -7.65 -46.36
CA LYS A 313 -15.28 -9.00 -46.40
C LYS A 313 -16.17 -9.25 -47.63
N ALA A 314 -16.26 -8.35 -48.56
CA ALA A 314 -17.04 -8.57 -49.77
C ALA A 314 -16.25 -9.43 -50.78
N PRO A 315 -16.83 -10.46 -51.35
CA PRO A 315 -16.19 -11.17 -52.45
C PRO A 315 -16.01 -10.19 -53.61
N PHE A 316 -14.77 -9.83 -53.83
CA PHE A 316 -14.43 -9.08 -55.04
C PHE A 316 -14.61 -10.04 -56.24
N THR A 317 -15.71 -9.90 -56.93
CA THR A 317 -15.89 -10.58 -58.21
C THR A 317 -15.33 -9.64 -59.30
N PRO A 318 -14.14 -9.91 -59.84
CA PRO A 318 -13.62 -9.10 -60.91
C PRO A 318 -14.55 -9.25 -62.09
N LYS A 319 -15.17 -8.16 -62.57
CA LYS A 319 -15.71 -8.16 -63.91
C LYS A 319 -14.54 -8.07 -64.88
N PRO A 320 -14.43 -9.00 -65.83
CA PRO A 320 -13.40 -8.89 -66.85
C PRO A 320 -13.61 -7.57 -67.61
N PHE A 321 -12.53 -6.85 -67.84
CA PHE A 321 -12.52 -5.72 -68.77
C PHE A 321 -12.85 -6.25 -70.12
N GLU A 322 -13.98 -5.82 -70.69
CA GLU A 322 -14.24 -6.05 -72.09
C GLU A 322 -13.37 -5.08 -72.91
N ASP A 323 -12.45 -5.63 -73.63
CA ASP A 323 -11.59 -4.92 -74.59
C ASP A 323 -12.46 -4.12 -75.58
N GLY A 324 -12.35 -2.79 -75.53
CA GLY A 324 -12.94 -1.94 -76.55
C GLY A 324 -13.78 -0.75 -76.13
N GLN A 325 -13.96 -0.50 -74.87
CA GLN A 325 -14.70 0.70 -74.40
C GLN A 325 -13.75 1.84 -73.98
N GLY A 326 -13.12 2.44 -74.98
CA GLY A 326 -12.48 3.76 -74.80
C GLY A 326 -13.52 4.86 -74.79
N GLY A 327 -14.12 5.14 -73.68
CA GLY A 327 -15.04 6.28 -73.55
C GLY A 327 -14.86 6.93 -72.22
N ASN A 328 -14.69 8.22 -72.24
CA ASN A 328 -14.38 9.12 -71.08
C ASN A 328 -15.46 9.23 -70.02
N ASN A 329 -16.28 8.21 -69.77
CA ASN A 329 -17.36 8.26 -68.78
C ASN A 329 -17.55 6.94 -68.05
N ASN A 330 -16.52 6.48 -67.39
CA ASN A 330 -16.67 5.37 -66.44
C ASN A 330 -16.90 5.91 -65.03
N SER A 331 -18.11 6.31 -64.76
CA SER A 331 -18.58 6.44 -63.40
C SER A 331 -18.73 5.03 -62.82
N TRP A 332 -17.81 4.64 -61.94
CA TRP A 332 -17.98 3.45 -61.14
C TRP A 332 -18.97 3.75 -60.01
N ALA A 333 -20.15 3.20 -60.12
CA ALA A 333 -21.07 3.16 -59.00
C ALA A 333 -20.54 2.08 -58.03
N VAL A 334 -20.32 2.43 -56.77
CA VAL A 334 -20.14 1.45 -55.73
C VAL A 334 -21.35 0.52 -55.74
N PRO A 335 -21.19 -0.80 -55.84
CA PRO A 335 -22.32 -1.71 -55.80
C PRO A 335 -23.21 -1.43 -54.59
N ALA A 336 -24.52 -1.54 -54.78
CA ALA A 336 -25.52 -1.16 -53.77
C ALA A 336 -25.43 -2.00 -52.45
N ASP A 337 -24.68 -3.09 -52.50
CA ASP A 337 -24.41 -4.00 -51.40
C ASP A 337 -23.09 -3.72 -50.63
N TRP A 338 -22.35 -2.68 -51.07
CA TRP A 338 -21.12 -2.27 -50.37
C TRP A 338 -21.42 -1.21 -49.32
N THR A 339 -21.28 -1.58 -48.08
CA THR A 339 -21.20 -0.61 -46.96
C THR A 339 -19.79 -0.04 -46.92
N VAL A 340 -19.59 1.12 -47.50
CA VAL A 340 -18.35 1.88 -47.40
C VAL A 340 -18.49 2.78 -46.15
N ASN A 341 -17.52 2.73 -45.26
CA ASN A 341 -17.46 3.65 -44.15
C ASN A 341 -17.47 5.09 -44.68
N GLU A 342 -18.19 6.00 -44.04
CA GLU A 342 -18.37 7.38 -44.45
C GLU A 342 -17.02 8.12 -44.65
N ALA A 343 -16.00 7.80 -43.85
CA ALA A 343 -14.66 8.36 -44.00
C ALA A 343 -13.97 7.92 -45.31
N VAL A 344 -14.12 6.64 -45.70
CA VAL A 344 -13.64 6.12 -46.99
C VAL A 344 -14.42 6.75 -48.10
N GLN A 345 -15.73 6.90 -47.95
CA GLN A 345 -16.59 7.55 -48.94
C GLN A 345 -16.23 9.03 -49.10
N ASN A 346 -15.89 9.73 -48.04
CA ASN A 346 -15.43 11.11 -48.08
C ASN A 346 -14.03 11.26 -48.70
N MET A 347 -13.13 10.30 -48.53
CA MET A 347 -11.86 10.25 -49.27
C MET A 347 -12.09 10.08 -50.77
N PHE A 348 -13.05 9.27 -51.15
CA PHE A 348 -13.40 9.05 -52.58
C PHE A 348 -14.16 10.23 -53.18
N ASN A 349 -14.96 10.97 -52.40
CA ASN A 349 -15.79 12.07 -52.89
C ASN A 349 -15.07 13.43 -52.93
N LYS A 350 -13.85 13.53 -52.40
CA LYS A 350 -13.15 14.81 -52.27
C LYS A 350 -12.54 15.38 -53.53
N GLN A 351 -12.52 14.63 -54.63
CA GLN A 351 -12.11 15.17 -55.94
C GLN A 351 -12.96 14.59 -57.06
N ASP A 352 -13.82 15.37 -57.59
CA ASP A 352 -14.58 15.27 -58.86
C ASP A 352 -14.91 13.87 -59.40
N GLY A 353 -15.08 12.87 -58.54
CA GLY A 353 -15.72 11.58 -58.90
C GLY A 353 -15.02 10.73 -59.96
N GLN A 354 -13.79 10.99 -60.27
CA GLN A 354 -13.06 10.22 -61.31
C GLN A 354 -12.07 9.24 -60.70
N PHE A 355 -12.36 7.96 -60.85
CA PHE A 355 -11.43 6.88 -60.58
C PHE A 355 -10.85 6.35 -61.89
N CYS A 356 -9.55 6.37 -62.04
CA CYS A 356 -8.85 5.67 -63.09
C CYS A 356 -8.18 4.42 -62.50
N SER A 357 -8.61 3.23 -62.91
CA SER A 357 -7.81 2.04 -62.71
C SER A 357 -6.79 1.95 -63.83
N LYS A 358 -5.51 2.07 -63.48
CA LYS A 358 -4.44 1.77 -64.45
C LYS A 358 -3.72 0.52 -63.95
N PRO A 359 -3.55 -0.52 -64.77
CA PRO A 359 -2.73 -1.65 -64.37
C PRO A 359 -1.29 -1.18 -64.22
N VAL A 360 -0.75 -1.33 -63.02
CA VAL A 360 0.69 -1.11 -62.77
C VAL A 360 1.41 -2.32 -63.36
N GLY A 361 2.21 -2.10 -64.38
CA GLY A 361 2.98 -3.16 -65.04
C GLY A 361 3.93 -3.81 -64.02
N GLY A 362 3.80 -5.15 -63.90
CA GLY A 362 4.71 -5.96 -63.08
C GLY A 362 4.08 -6.70 -61.91
N LEU A 363 2.82 -6.45 -61.56
CA LEU A 363 2.10 -7.24 -60.56
C LEU A 363 1.36 -8.39 -61.26
N ASN A 364 1.42 -9.55 -60.61
CA ASN A 364 0.80 -10.80 -61.05
C ASN A 364 -0.64 -10.56 -61.50
N THR A 365 -1.00 -11.06 -62.66
CA THR A 365 -2.29 -10.84 -63.34
C THR A 365 -3.51 -11.35 -62.56
N ASP A 366 -3.30 -12.04 -61.43
CA ASP A 366 -4.35 -12.57 -60.59
C ASP A 366 -4.71 -11.66 -59.38
N ALA A 367 -3.97 -10.57 -59.16
CA ALA A 367 -4.27 -9.59 -58.13
C ALA A 367 -4.73 -8.27 -58.75
N GLN A 368 -6.02 -8.02 -58.72
CA GLN A 368 -6.54 -6.69 -59.05
C GLN A 368 -6.31 -5.77 -57.88
N VAL A 369 -5.34 -4.87 -58.00
CA VAL A 369 -5.07 -3.82 -57.01
C VAL A 369 -5.88 -2.59 -57.39
N LEU A 370 -6.71 -2.11 -56.51
CA LEU A 370 -7.36 -0.82 -56.61
C LEU A 370 -6.30 0.26 -56.35
N THR A 371 -5.74 0.87 -57.36
CA THR A 371 -4.81 1.99 -57.19
C THR A 371 -5.63 3.28 -57.26
N MET A 372 -5.64 4.05 -56.17
CA MET A 372 -6.13 5.42 -56.23
C MET A 372 -5.06 6.28 -56.90
N GLN A 373 -5.33 6.75 -58.05
CA GLN A 373 -4.53 7.76 -58.71
C GLN A 373 -5.37 9.04 -58.74
N ALA A 374 -4.88 10.11 -58.10
CA ALA A 374 -5.43 11.44 -58.30
C ALA A 374 -5.25 11.75 -59.81
N GLY A 375 -6.34 11.71 -60.53
CA GLY A 375 -6.30 12.00 -61.99
C GLY A 375 -6.08 13.47 -62.20
N TRP A 376 -4.99 13.80 -62.78
CA TRP A 376 -4.77 15.12 -63.36
C TRP A 376 -4.91 15.00 -64.86
N ASN A 377 -5.93 15.64 -65.38
CA ASN A 377 -5.90 16.00 -66.77
C ASN A 377 -5.23 17.36 -66.86
N ASN A 378 -4.06 17.39 -67.38
CA ASN A 378 -3.50 18.61 -67.94
C ASN A 378 -3.83 18.62 -69.44
N ASP A 379 -4.69 19.54 -69.80
CA ASP A 379 -4.62 20.14 -71.10
C ASP A 379 -3.63 21.26 -71.13
#